data_4ec69fb5d344dc5f62c9b80a2980d12d
#
_entry.id   4ec69fb5d344dc5f62c9b80a2980d12d
#
_cell.length_a   1.000
_cell.length_b   1.000
_cell.length_c   1.000
_cell.angle_alpha   90.00
_cell.angle_beta   90.00
_cell.angle_gamma   90.00
#
_symmetry.space_group_name_H-M   'P 1'
#
loop_
_entity.id
_entity.type
_entity.pdbx_description
1 polymer ?
#
loop_
_entity_poly.entity_id
_entity_poly.type
_entity_poly.pdbx_seq_one_letter_code
_entity_poly.pdbx_strand_id
1 'polypeptide(L)'
;IPILLDFYNDDNQISTVMHPILRDVAAAVGDKGKVIKINVDKNNELAEALRIKMLPTLMIYKSGEMVWRQSGEQDADTLINLIKEFI
;
A
#
# COMPACT_ATOMS: atom_id res chain seq x y z
N ILE A 1 -3.86 -6.56 -13.28
CA ILE A 1 -4.63 -6.05 -12.14
C ILE A 1 -3.82 -5.01 -11.37
N PRO A 2 -4.46 -4.02 -10.74
CA PRO A 2 -3.73 -3.10 -9.89
C PRO A 2 -3.23 -3.77 -8.62
N ILE A 3 -2.06 -3.32 -8.14
CA ILE A 3 -1.43 -3.84 -6.93
C ILE A 3 -1.23 -2.67 -5.97
N LEU A 4 -1.79 -2.77 -4.77
CA LEU A 4 -1.56 -1.82 -3.70
C LEU A 4 -0.41 -2.33 -2.85
N LEU A 5 0.65 -1.52 -2.74
CA LEU A 5 1.80 -1.82 -1.89
C LEU A 5 1.74 -0.97 -0.64
N ASP A 6 1.94 -1.59 0.52
CA ASP A 6 2.04 -0.91 1.81
C ASP A 6 3.45 -1.08 2.36
N PHE A 7 4.22 0.01 2.37
CA PHE A 7 5.55 0.03 2.97
C PHE A 7 5.43 0.42 4.42
N TYR A 8 5.82 -0.48 5.31
CA TYR A 8 5.59 -0.35 6.75
C TYR A 8 6.77 -0.85 7.57
N ASN A 9 6.77 -0.56 8.86
CA ASN A 9 7.57 -1.31 9.84
C ASN A 9 6.74 -1.55 11.09
N ASP A 10 7.27 -2.39 11.99
CA ASP A 10 6.52 -2.82 13.18
C ASP A 10 6.53 -1.78 14.30
N ASP A 11 7.45 -0.82 14.24
CA ASP A 11 7.58 0.21 15.27
C ASP A 11 6.68 1.42 15.06
N ASN A 12 6.15 1.59 13.86
CA ASN A 12 5.33 2.74 13.51
C ASN A 12 3.86 2.43 13.81
N GLN A 13 3.25 3.21 14.71
CA GLN A 13 1.86 2.98 15.11
C GLN A 13 0.87 3.16 13.97
N ILE A 14 1.10 4.14 13.10
CA ILE A 14 0.22 4.40 11.96
C ILE A 14 0.30 3.23 10.98
N SER A 15 1.49 2.68 10.77
CA SER A 15 1.65 1.47 9.96
C SER A 15 0.82 0.31 10.53
N THR A 16 0.85 0.13 11.85
CA THR A 16 0.10 -0.93 12.52
C THR A 16 -1.41 -0.75 12.35
N VAL A 17 -1.90 0.49 12.46
CA VAL A 17 -3.31 0.81 12.26
C VAL A 17 -3.79 0.47 10.84
N MET A 18 -2.90 0.56 9.86
CA MET A 18 -3.24 0.25 8.46
C MET A 18 -3.51 -1.23 8.21
N HIS A 19 -3.00 -2.14 9.02
CA HIS A 19 -3.15 -3.59 8.75
C HIS A 19 -4.62 -4.03 8.65
N PRO A 20 -5.51 -3.71 9.61
CA PRO A 20 -6.92 -4.07 9.46
C PRO A 20 -7.61 -3.33 8.30
N ILE A 21 -7.22 -2.08 8.04
CA ILE A 21 -7.76 -1.31 6.91
C ILE A 21 -7.44 -2.02 5.60
N LEU A 22 -6.20 -2.48 5.44
CA LEU A 22 -5.77 -3.18 4.23
C LEU A 22 -6.45 -4.53 4.06
N ARG A 23 -6.79 -5.20 5.16
CA ARG A 23 -7.59 -6.42 5.08
C ARG A 23 -8.98 -6.15 4.51
N ASP A 24 -9.61 -5.06 4.94
CA ASP A 24 -10.91 -4.67 4.41
C ASP A 24 -10.83 -4.31 2.92
N VAL A 25 -9.77 -3.61 2.53
CA VAL A 25 -9.52 -3.27 1.13
C VAL A 25 -9.37 -4.55 0.29
N ALA A 26 -8.54 -5.48 0.74
CA ALA A 26 -8.31 -6.74 0.03
C ALA A 26 -9.61 -7.52 -0.15
N ALA A 27 -10.44 -7.58 0.89
CA ALA A 27 -11.72 -8.26 0.83
C ALA A 27 -12.68 -7.59 -0.18
N ALA A 28 -12.68 -6.27 -0.23
CA ALA A 28 -13.58 -5.52 -1.11
C ALA A 28 -13.20 -5.61 -2.58
N VAL A 29 -11.89 -5.64 -2.89
CA VAL A 29 -11.45 -5.70 -4.28
C VAL A 29 -11.39 -7.13 -4.82
N GLY A 30 -11.32 -8.12 -3.94
CA GLY A 30 -11.32 -9.53 -4.33
C GLY A 30 -10.18 -9.87 -5.28
N ASP A 31 -10.52 -10.57 -6.36
CA ASP A 31 -9.53 -10.98 -7.37
C ASP A 31 -9.22 -9.90 -8.42
N LYS A 32 -9.85 -8.74 -8.33
CA LYS A 32 -9.64 -7.63 -9.27
C LYS A 32 -8.48 -6.72 -8.88
N GLY A 33 -7.88 -6.95 -7.74
CA GLY A 33 -6.73 -6.22 -7.26
C GLY A 33 -5.94 -7.08 -6.30
N LYS A 34 -4.76 -6.60 -5.90
CA LYS A 34 -3.91 -7.31 -4.95
C LYS A 34 -3.38 -6.32 -3.92
N VAL A 35 -3.26 -6.75 -2.67
CA VAL A 35 -2.67 -5.96 -1.60
C VAL A 35 -1.42 -6.69 -1.10
N ILE A 36 -0.28 -6.01 -1.12
CA ILE A 36 1.01 -6.58 -0.69
C ILE A 36 1.60 -5.64 0.35
N LYS A 37 2.00 -6.19 1.49
CA LYS A 37 2.70 -5.46 2.55
C LYS A 37 4.18 -5.72 2.46
N ILE A 38 4.98 -4.65 2.53
CA ILE A 38 6.44 -4.74 2.44
C ILE A 38 7.04 -4.11 3.69
N ASN A 39 7.70 -4.92 4.49
CA ASN A 39 8.41 -4.45 5.68
C ASN A 39 9.72 -3.80 5.24
N VAL A 40 9.88 -2.49 5.50
CA VAL A 40 11.05 -1.74 5.02
C VAL A 40 12.34 -2.16 5.73
N ASP A 41 12.24 -2.64 6.96
CA ASP A 41 13.43 -3.09 7.70
C ASP A 41 14.01 -4.38 7.11
N LYS A 42 13.16 -5.17 6.48
CA LYS A 42 13.56 -6.41 5.79
C LYS A 42 13.83 -6.20 4.31
N ASN A 43 13.54 -5.01 3.79
CA ASN A 43 13.68 -4.67 2.37
C ASN A 43 14.31 -3.29 2.20
N ASN A 44 15.41 -3.04 2.90
CA ASN A 44 16.05 -1.73 2.93
C ASN A 44 16.43 -1.20 1.56
N GLU A 45 16.99 -2.06 0.71
CA GLU A 45 17.44 -1.63 -0.62
C GLU A 45 16.27 -1.14 -1.46
N LEU A 46 15.16 -1.86 -1.40
CA LEU A 46 13.95 -1.47 -2.14
C LEU A 46 13.39 -0.16 -1.61
N ALA A 47 13.34 -0.01 -0.29
CA ALA A 47 12.84 1.22 0.33
C ALA A 47 13.69 2.43 -0.05
N GLU A 48 15.02 2.27 -0.06
CA GLU A 48 15.93 3.33 -0.47
C GLU A 48 15.77 3.67 -1.95
N ALA A 49 15.66 2.66 -2.80
CA ALA A 49 15.48 2.86 -4.23
C ALA A 49 14.19 3.64 -4.54
N LEU A 50 13.14 3.40 -3.78
CA LEU A 50 11.86 4.09 -3.93
C LEU A 50 11.76 5.37 -3.10
N ARG A 51 12.83 5.73 -2.40
CA ARG A 51 12.92 6.94 -1.57
C ARG A 51 11.79 7.03 -0.55
N ILE A 52 11.54 5.92 0.14
CA ILE A 52 10.58 5.86 1.22
C ILE A 52 11.15 6.58 2.44
N LYS A 53 10.54 7.70 2.84
CA LYS A 53 11.02 8.51 3.97
C LYS A 53 10.04 8.58 5.11
N MET A 54 8.76 8.35 4.84
CA MET A 54 7.70 8.36 5.84
C MET A 54 6.95 7.04 5.77
N LEU A 55 6.47 6.56 6.92
CA LEU A 55 5.70 5.33 7.01
C LEU A 55 4.34 5.61 7.64
N PRO A 56 3.29 4.95 7.16
CA PRO A 56 3.31 4.09 5.98
C PRO A 56 3.38 4.90 4.68
N THR A 57 3.94 4.30 3.65
CA THR A 57 3.83 4.83 2.29
C THR A 57 3.10 3.82 1.45
N LEU A 58 2.07 4.28 0.78
CA LEU A 58 1.21 3.44 -0.06
C LEU A 58 1.43 3.78 -1.52
N MET A 59 1.48 2.75 -2.35
CA MET A 59 1.64 2.90 -3.79
C MET A 59 0.69 1.97 -4.51
N ILE A 60 0.21 2.40 -5.68
CA ILE A 60 -0.54 1.52 -6.57
C ILE A 60 0.27 1.38 -7.86
N TYR A 61 0.51 0.13 -8.24
CA TYR A 61 1.13 -0.23 -9.51
C TYR A 61 0.13 -0.91 -10.42
N LYS A 62 0.21 -0.61 -11.70
CA LYS A 62 -0.56 -1.31 -12.73
C LYS A 62 0.30 -1.47 -13.97
N SER A 63 0.39 -2.69 -14.49
CA SER A 63 1.16 -2.98 -15.69
C SER A 63 2.62 -2.53 -15.59
N GLY A 64 3.20 -2.67 -14.39
CA GLY A 64 4.59 -2.32 -14.12
C GLY A 64 4.84 -0.84 -13.89
N GLU A 65 3.81 -0.01 -13.87
CA GLU A 65 3.94 1.43 -13.65
C GLU A 65 3.31 1.85 -12.33
N MET A 66 4.00 2.76 -11.63
CA MET A 66 3.44 3.37 -10.43
C MET A 66 2.44 4.45 -10.85
N VAL A 67 1.16 4.21 -10.54
CA VAL A 67 0.08 5.10 -10.95
C VAL A 67 -0.41 6.00 -9.82
N TRP A 68 -0.02 5.71 -8.57
CA TRP A 68 -0.39 6.52 -7.41
C TRP A 68 0.58 6.27 -6.25
N ARG A 69 0.83 7.31 -5.47
CA ARG A 69 1.67 7.21 -4.26
C ARG A 69 1.25 8.25 -3.24
N GLN A 70 1.16 7.86 -1.98
CA GLN A 70 0.84 8.76 -0.88
C GLN A 70 1.43 8.22 0.42
N SER A 71 1.98 9.12 1.25
CA SER A 71 2.42 8.76 2.60
C SER A 71 1.34 9.11 3.60
N GLY A 72 1.34 8.39 4.73
CA GLY A 72 0.41 8.60 5.82
C GLY A 72 -0.80 7.68 5.75
N GLU A 73 -1.65 7.80 6.75
CA GLU A 73 -2.85 6.98 6.89
C GLU A 73 -3.88 7.31 5.81
N GLN A 74 -4.50 6.27 5.26
CA GLN A 74 -5.61 6.40 4.31
C GLN A 74 -6.74 5.51 4.80
N ASP A 75 -7.99 5.93 4.61
CA ASP A 75 -9.11 5.07 4.98
C ASP A 75 -9.41 4.04 3.90
N ALA A 76 -10.18 3.01 4.28
CA ALA A 76 -10.47 1.89 3.38
C ALA A 76 -11.25 2.35 2.13
N ASP A 77 -12.24 3.22 2.31
CA ASP A 77 -13.06 3.67 1.17
C ASP A 77 -12.24 4.42 0.14
N THR A 78 -11.33 5.29 0.59
CA THR A 78 -10.42 6.02 -0.30
C THR A 78 -9.59 5.04 -1.12
N LEU A 79 -8.99 4.04 -0.47
CA LEU A 79 -8.14 3.07 -1.14
C LEU A 79 -8.93 2.17 -2.09
N ILE A 80 -10.11 1.73 -1.69
CA ILE A 80 -10.98 0.91 -2.54
C ILE A 80 -11.35 1.68 -3.81
N ASN A 81 -11.75 2.93 -3.66
CA ASN A 81 -12.13 3.76 -4.81
C ASN A 81 -10.96 4.03 -5.74
N LEU A 82 -9.76 4.27 -5.18
CA LEU A 82 -8.56 4.45 -5.98
C LEU A 82 -8.22 3.20 -6.78
N ILE A 83 -8.25 2.03 -6.13
CA ILE A 83 -7.97 0.77 -6.83
C ILE A 83 -8.96 0.54 -7.96
N LYS A 84 -10.24 0.83 -7.73
CA LYS A 84 -11.28 0.66 -8.74
C LYS A 84 -11.06 1.51 -9.98
N GLU A 85 -10.40 2.64 -9.85
CA GLU A 85 -10.06 3.49 -11.02
C GLU A 85 -9.10 2.78 -11.97
N PHE A 86 -8.34 1.81 -11.48
CA PHE A 86 -7.32 1.13 -12.27
C PHE A 86 -7.69 -0.32 -12.65
N ILE A 87 -8.88 -0.75 -12.31
CA ILE A 87 -9.37 -2.09 -12.67
C ILE A 87 -9.75 -2.19 -14.16
#